data_e5b13733371575d36873e8c091c84297
#
_entry.id   e5b13733371575d36873e8c091c84297
#
_cell.length_a   1.000
_cell.length_b   1.000
_cell.length_c   1.000
_cell.angle_alpha   90.00
_cell.angle_beta   90.00
_cell.angle_gamma   90.00
#
_symmetry.space_group_name_H-M   'P 1'
#
loop_
_entity.id
_entity.type
_entity.pdbx_description
1 polymer ?
#
loop_
_entity_poly.entity_id
_entity_poly.type
_entity_poly.pdbx_seq_one_letter_code
_entity_poly.pdbx_strand_id
1 'polypeptide(L)'
;MESTAPTPEASGPALGYYDVREVTKDDVVVRFVRSGGAGGQNVNKVNTKVDLRLDLVAACLGEPPLLPEPVAEVMRERERNRVNGADELVITSSKHRTQKKNLEDALSKVNKIVEKAVESLKPIESDPKKAKRMEKAKKAAKARRLESKKRQGDKKKMRRLKDW
;
A
#
# COMPACT_ATOMS: atom_id res chain seq x y z
N MET A 1 31.56 36.37 -16.90
CA MET A 1 30.13 36.42 -16.69
C MET A 1 29.63 34.97 -16.66
N GLU A 2 29.70 34.36 -15.48
CA GLU A 2 29.21 32.99 -15.25
C GLU A 2 27.72 33.04 -14.98
N SER A 3 26.96 32.44 -15.88
CA SER A 3 25.53 32.23 -15.74
C SER A 3 25.30 30.95 -14.90
N THR A 4 25.15 31.12 -13.61
CA THR A 4 24.65 30.06 -12.71
C THR A 4 23.15 29.85 -12.98
N ALA A 5 22.85 28.77 -13.72
CA ALA A 5 21.50 28.28 -13.83
C ALA A 5 20.99 27.86 -12.42
N PRO A 6 19.79 28.25 -11.99
CA PRO A 6 19.24 27.80 -10.73
C PRO A 6 18.96 26.30 -10.83
N THR A 7 19.57 25.54 -9.95
CA THR A 7 19.19 24.16 -9.67
C THR A 7 17.70 24.13 -9.31
N PRO A 8 16.87 23.31 -9.96
CA PRO A 8 15.50 23.16 -9.53
C PRO A 8 15.52 22.51 -8.13
N GLU A 9 15.18 23.31 -7.12
CA GLU A 9 14.87 22.79 -5.80
C GLU A 9 13.75 21.76 -5.97
N ALA A 10 14.06 20.52 -5.66
CA ALA A 10 13.10 19.45 -5.52
C ALA A 10 12.23 19.72 -4.27
N SER A 11 11.41 20.76 -4.33
CA SER A 11 10.26 20.91 -3.46
C SER A 11 9.13 20.03 -4.01
N GLY A 12 9.33 18.70 -3.94
CA GLY A 12 8.17 17.81 -3.95
C GLY A 12 7.23 18.27 -2.83
N PRO A 13 5.90 18.26 -3.04
CA PRO A 13 4.98 18.56 -1.96
C PRO A 13 5.39 17.70 -0.77
N ALA A 14 5.58 18.33 0.39
CA ALA A 14 5.78 17.58 1.63
C ALA A 14 4.79 16.42 1.58
N LEU A 15 5.25 15.19 1.84
CA LEU A 15 4.46 13.95 1.83
C LEU A 15 3.29 14.07 2.82
N GLY A 16 2.44 15.05 2.60
CA GLY A 16 1.27 15.39 3.35
C GLY A 16 0.07 14.91 2.57
N TYR A 17 -0.64 13.98 3.12
CA TYR A 17 -2.03 13.68 2.89
C TYR A 17 -2.53 14.03 1.47
N TYR A 18 -2.55 13.06 0.58
CA TYR A 18 -3.19 13.23 -0.71
C TYR A 18 -4.70 13.28 -0.49
N ASP A 19 -5.32 14.42 -0.85
CA ASP A 19 -6.76 14.54 -0.92
C ASP A 19 -7.23 13.85 -2.20
N VAL A 20 -7.78 12.65 -2.03
CA VAL A 20 -8.29 11.82 -3.14
C VAL A 20 -9.78 11.72 -2.98
N ARG A 21 -10.55 12.15 -3.99
CA ARG A 21 -12.00 11.99 -4.00
C ARG A 21 -12.41 10.53 -4.13
N GLU A 22 -13.59 10.19 -3.69
CA GLU A 22 -14.14 8.85 -3.90
C GLU A 22 -14.29 8.51 -5.38
N VAL A 23 -13.92 7.29 -5.72
CA VAL A 23 -14.12 6.71 -7.05
C VAL A 23 -15.60 6.44 -7.24
N THR A 24 -16.18 6.99 -8.31
CA THR A 24 -17.58 6.85 -8.66
C THR A 24 -17.77 5.90 -9.85
N LYS A 25 -19.02 5.66 -10.24
CA LYS A 25 -19.32 4.84 -11.41
C LYS A 25 -18.80 5.45 -12.72
N ASP A 26 -18.67 6.77 -12.78
CA ASP A 26 -18.27 7.49 -13.99
C ASP A 26 -16.76 7.42 -14.24
N ASP A 27 -16.00 7.08 -13.20
CA ASP A 27 -14.54 6.92 -13.25
C ASP A 27 -14.08 5.53 -13.69
N VAL A 28 -15.00 4.58 -13.84
CA VAL A 28 -14.70 3.16 -14.01
C VAL A 28 -15.49 2.54 -15.16
N VAL A 29 -14.90 1.54 -15.78
CA VAL A 29 -15.62 0.69 -16.76
C VAL A 29 -16.30 -0.45 -16.01
N VAL A 30 -17.64 -0.53 -16.13
CA VAL A 30 -18.44 -1.55 -15.46
C VAL A 30 -19.02 -2.52 -16.49
N ARG A 31 -18.79 -3.80 -16.27
CA ARG A 31 -19.39 -4.89 -17.07
C ARG A 31 -20.22 -5.80 -16.17
N PHE A 32 -21.41 -6.18 -16.65
CA PHE A 32 -22.25 -7.15 -15.96
C PHE A 32 -22.11 -8.50 -16.63
N VAL A 33 -21.67 -9.49 -15.86
CA VAL A 33 -21.42 -10.85 -16.34
C VAL A 33 -22.23 -11.85 -15.52
N ARG A 34 -22.37 -13.07 -16.04
CA ARG A 34 -23.04 -14.15 -15.31
C ARG A 34 -22.22 -14.56 -14.09
N SER A 35 -22.90 -14.82 -12.98
CA SER A 35 -22.22 -15.37 -11.80
C SER A 35 -21.84 -16.82 -12.10
N GLY A 36 -20.60 -17.20 -11.81
CA GLY A 36 -20.18 -18.60 -11.85
C GLY A 36 -20.61 -19.31 -10.56
N GLY A 37 -20.91 -20.58 -10.64
CA GLY A 37 -21.22 -21.45 -9.50
C GLY A 37 -22.31 -22.45 -9.80
N ALA A 38 -22.43 -23.50 -8.96
CA ALA A 38 -23.52 -24.47 -8.96
C ALA A 38 -24.79 -23.81 -8.44
N GLY A 39 -25.53 -23.15 -9.31
CA GLY A 39 -26.77 -22.46 -8.98
C GLY A 39 -27.92 -22.91 -9.85
N GLY A 40 -29.14 -22.81 -9.33
CA GLY A 40 -30.36 -23.14 -10.04
C GLY A 40 -30.59 -22.27 -11.28
N GLN A 41 -31.69 -22.50 -11.98
CA GLN A 41 -32.02 -21.87 -13.30
C GLN A 41 -31.88 -20.35 -13.35
N ASN A 42 -32.05 -19.62 -12.25
CA ASN A 42 -31.94 -18.16 -12.18
C ASN A 42 -30.48 -17.65 -12.31
N VAL A 43 -29.49 -18.40 -11.81
CA VAL A 43 -28.05 -17.99 -11.89
C VAL A 43 -27.56 -17.98 -13.34
N ASN A 44 -28.11 -18.87 -14.16
CA ASN A 44 -27.74 -18.98 -15.57
C ASN A 44 -28.43 -17.95 -16.48
N LYS A 45 -29.47 -17.25 -16.01
CA LYS A 45 -30.27 -16.29 -16.79
C LYS A 45 -29.97 -14.83 -16.49
N VAL A 46 -29.36 -14.52 -15.34
CA VAL A 46 -29.21 -13.12 -14.88
C VAL A 46 -27.74 -12.74 -14.72
N ASN A 47 -27.33 -11.66 -15.40
CA ASN A 47 -25.97 -11.10 -15.30
C ASN A 47 -25.85 -10.20 -14.07
N THR A 48 -25.75 -10.78 -12.87
CA THR A 48 -25.67 -10.01 -11.62
C THR A 48 -24.25 -9.77 -11.12
N LYS A 49 -23.26 -10.54 -11.59
CA LYS A 49 -21.86 -10.32 -11.23
C LYS A 49 -21.36 -9.06 -11.93
N VAL A 50 -20.68 -8.20 -11.17
CA VAL A 50 -20.02 -6.99 -11.64
C VAL A 50 -18.54 -7.27 -11.85
N ASP A 51 -18.02 -6.88 -13.00
CA ASP A 51 -16.60 -6.75 -13.33
C ASP A 51 -16.31 -5.27 -13.52
N LEU A 52 -15.63 -4.66 -12.56
CA LEU A 52 -15.31 -3.25 -12.50
C LEU A 52 -13.82 -3.07 -12.80
N ARG A 53 -13.50 -2.13 -13.69
CA ARG A 53 -12.13 -1.81 -14.09
C ARG A 53 -11.86 -0.34 -13.92
N LEU A 54 -10.82 -0.01 -13.18
CA LEU A 54 -10.28 1.33 -13.01
C LEU A 54 -8.95 1.40 -13.74
N ASP A 55 -8.88 2.22 -14.78
CA ASP A 55 -7.65 2.52 -15.50
C ASP A 55 -6.79 3.45 -14.64
N LEU A 56 -5.64 2.96 -14.17
CA LEU A 56 -4.75 3.70 -13.29
C LEU A 56 -4.00 4.81 -14.03
N VAL A 57 -3.70 4.63 -15.31
CA VAL A 57 -3.06 5.65 -16.13
C VAL A 57 -4.02 6.81 -16.38
N ALA A 58 -5.22 6.53 -16.84
CA ALA A 58 -6.25 7.53 -17.08
C ALA A 58 -6.63 8.29 -15.78
N ALA A 59 -6.67 7.59 -14.65
CA ALA A 59 -6.95 8.17 -13.34
C ALA A 59 -5.88 9.19 -12.89
N CYS A 60 -4.63 9.03 -13.34
CA CYS A 60 -3.54 9.96 -13.04
C CYS A 60 -3.47 11.15 -14.00
N LEU A 61 -3.96 11.00 -15.24
CA LEU A 61 -3.84 12.02 -16.28
C LEU A 61 -4.97 13.07 -16.29
N GLY A 62 -6.02 12.89 -15.51
CA GLY A 62 -7.15 13.81 -15.43
C GLY A 62 -6.78 15.19 -14.83
N GLU A 63 -7.57 16.24 -15.15
CA GLU A 63 -7.43 17.57 -14.55
C GLU A 63 -8.74 17.98 -13.84
N PRO A 64 -8.81 17.92 -12.49
CA PRO A 64 -7.80 17.40 -11.55
C PRO A 64 -7.67 15.87 -11.63
N PRO A 65 -6.49 15.31 -11.33
CA PRO A 65 -6.30 13.87 -11.36
C PRO A 65 -7.19 13.19 -10.31
N LEU A 66 -7.76 12.05 -10.66
CA LEU A 66 -8.53 11.22 -9.72
C LEU A 66 -7.60 10.61 -8.68
N LEU A 67 -6.44 10.13 -9.14
CA LEU A 67 -5.41 9.51 -8.32
C LEU A 67 -4.07 10.19 -8.56
N PRO A 68 -3.39 10.70 -7.52
CA PRO A 68 -1.98 11.09 -7.62
C PRO A 68 -1.09 9.90 -7.97
N GLU A 69 -0.08 10.10 -8.84
CA GLU A 69 0.80 9.02 -9.30
C GLU A 69 1.42 8.18 -8.14
N PRO A 70 1.89 8.76 -7.02
CA PRO A 70 2.39 7.95 -5.90
C PRO A 70 1.35 7.00 -5.31
N VAL A 71 0.06 7.37 -5.32
CA VAL A 71 -1.04 6.51 -4.84
C VAL A 71 -1.25 5.36 -5.81
N ALA A 72 -1.27 5.64 -7.13
CA ALA A 72 -1.40 4.63 -8.17
C ALA A 72 -0.23 3.64 -8.13
N GLU A 73 1.00 4.11 -7.90
CA GLU A 73 2.19 3.25 -7.77
C GLU A 73 2.08 2.27 -6.60
N VAL A 74 1.65 2.76 -5.43
CA VAL A 74 1.38 1.89 -4.27
C VAL A 74 0.27 0.88 -4.56
N MET A 75 -0.76 1.28 -5.31
CA MET A 75 -1.84 0.36 -5.72
C MET A 75 -1.31 -0.73 -6.65
N ARG A 76 -0.48 -0.39 -7.65
CA ARG A 76 0.20 -1.37 -8.54
C ARG A 76 1.03 -2.37 -7.75
N GLU A 77 1.77 -1.90 -6.76
CA GLU A 77 2.64 -2.75 -5.95
C GLU A 77 1.83 -3.69 -5.03
N ARG A 78 0.84 -3.16 -4.32
CA ARG A 78 0.08 -3.92 -3.31
C ARG A 78 -0.98 -4.84 -3.91
N GLU A 79 -1.60 -4.41 -5.00
CA GLU A 79 -2.70 -5.15 -5.64
C GLU A 79 -2.26 -5.84 -6.95
N ARG A 80 -1.01 -6.24 -7.05
CA ARG A 80 -0.40 -6.90 -8.24
C ARG A 80 -1.26 -8.03 -8.82
N ASN A 81 -1.99 -8.77 -7.98
CA ASN A 81 -2.88 -9.85 -8.42
C ASN A 81 -4.19 -9.36 -9.04
N ARG A 82 -4.51 -8.08 -8.91
CA ARG A 82 -5.73 -7.44 -9.41
C ARG A 82 -5.45 -6.40 -10.50
N VAL A 83 -4.22 -6.00 -10.67
CA VAL A 83 -3.81 -5.12 -11.76
C VAL A 83 -3.43 -6.01 -12.95
N ASN A 84 -4.05 -5.76 -14.10
CA ASN A 84 -3.78 -6.49 -15.32
C ASN A 84 -2.62 -5.87 -16.12
N GLY A 85 -2.24 -6.52 -17.24
CA GLY A 85 -1.16 -6.03 -18.11
C GLY A 85 -1.45 -4.71 -18.86
N ALA A 86 -2.69 -4.22 -18.81
CA ALA A 86 -3.11 -2.92 -19.34
C ALA A 86 -3.14 -1.83 -18.27
N ASP A 87 -2.57 -2.09 -17.09
CA ASP A 87 -2.57 -1.19 -15.93
C ASP A 87 -3.96 -0.82 -15.40
N GLU A 88 -4.93 -1.74 -15.56
CA GLU A 88 -6.26 -1.61 -15.00
C GLU A 88 -6.40 -2.40 -13.71
N LEU A 89 -6.90 -1.77 -12.64
CA LEU A 89 -7.32 -2.45 -11.41
C LEU A 89 -8.67 -3.12 -11.64
N VAL A 90 -8.70 -4.45 -11.59
CA VAL A 90 -9.89 -5.27 -11.85
C VAL A 90 -10.50 -5.75 -10.53
N ILE A 91 -11.72 -5.33 -10.24
CA ILE A 91 -12.47 -5.73 -9.04
C ILE A 91 -13.77 -6.39 -9.44
N THR A 92 -14.03 -7.58 -8.91
CA THR A 92 -15.27 -8.30 -9.15
C THR A 92 -16.14 -8.40 -7.90
N SER A 93 -17.47 -8.35 -8.10
CA SER A 93 -18.43 -8.60 -7.05
C SER A 93 -19.61 -9.45 -7.54
N SER A 94 -19.91 -10.52 -6.80
CA SER A 94 -21.06 -11.39 -7.02
C SER A 94 -21.76 -11.72 -5.67
N LYS A 95 -21.56 -10.88 -4.67
CA LYS A 95 -22.03 -11.11 -3.28
C LYS A 95 -23.55 -11.03 -3.15
N HIS A 96 -24.19 -10.20 -3.96
CA HIS A 96 -25.61 -9.91 -3.86
C HIS A 96 -26.38 -10.42 -5.07
N ARG A 97 -27.69 -10.60 -4.91
CA ARG A 97 -28.58 -11.04 -6.00
C ARG A 97 -28.93 -9.94 -7.02
N THR A 98 -28.58 -8.68 -6.75
CA THR A 98 -28.89 -7.54 -7.61
C THR A 98 -27.62 -6.88 -8.14
N GLN A 99 -27.65 -6.44 -9.39
CA GLN A 99 -26.56 -5.69 -10.03
C GLN A 99 -26.18 -4.44 -9.24
N LYS A 100 -27.19 -3.66 -8.79
CA LYS A 100 -26.96 -2.41 -8.04
C LYS A 100 -26.14 -2.65 -6.77
N LYS A 101 -26.52 -3.64 -5.94
CA LYS A 101 -25.78 -3.93 -4.71
C LYS A 101 -24.37 -4.50 -4.97
N ASN A 102 -24.19 -5.26 -6.06
CA ASN A 102 -22.88 -5.74 -6.44
C ASN A 102 -21.98 -4.60 -6.95
N LEU A 103 -22.54 -3.60 -7.65
CA LEU A 103 -21.82 -2.40 -8.06
C LEU A 103 -21.39 -1.56 -6.85
N GLU A 104 -22.28 -1.33 -5.90
CA GLU A 104 -21.98 -0.64 -4.65
C GLU A 104 -20.87 -1.35 -3.85
N ASP A 105 -20.92 -2.68 -3.75
CA ASP A 105 -19.88 -3.49 -3.11
C ASP A 105 -18.54 -3.41 -3.86
N ALA A 106 -18.55 -3.41 -5.19
CA ALA A 106 -17.35 -3.29 -6.02
C ALA A 106 -16.71 -1.89 -5.85
N LEU A 107 -17.48 -0.81 -5.92
CA LEU A 107 -17.01 0.56 -5.68
C LEU A 107 -16.46 0.72 -4.26
N SER A 108 -17.15 0.20 -3.24
CA SER A 108 -16.66 0.22 -1.86
C SER A 108 -15.31 -0.50 -1.71
N LYS A 109 -15.08 -1.59 -2.45
CA LYS A 109 -13.79 -2.29 -2.46
C LYS A 109 -12.67 -1.46 -3.09
N VAL A 110 -12.96 -0.78 -4.22
CA VAL A 110 -12.00 0.12 -4.86
C VAL A 110 -11.64 1.26 -3.92
N ASN A 111 -12.63 1.95 -3.34
CA ASN A 111 -12.40 3.06 -2.43
C ASN A 111 -11.56 2.64 -1.21
N LYS A 112 -11.82 1.46 -0.63
CA LYS A 112 -11.00 0.91 0.46
C LYS A 112 -9.54 0.61 0.04
N ILE A 113 -9.31 0.23 -1.21
CA ILE A 113 -7.95 0.03 -1.75
C ILE A 113 -7.24 1.39 -1.87
N VAL A 114 -7.92 2.40 -2.42
CA VAL A 114 -7.41 3.77 -2.51
C VAL A 114 -7.08 4.34 -1.14
N GLU A 115 -8.01 4.25 -0.17
CA GLU A 115 -7.79 4.70 1.21
C GLU A 115 -6.54 4.06 1.83
N LYS A 116 -6.37 2.75 1.69
CA LYS A 116 -5.19 2.03 2.19
C LYS A 116 -3.89 2.44 1.50
N ALA A 117 -3.94 2.75 0.20
CA ALA A 117 -2.80 3.26 -0.54
C ALA A 117 -2.40 4.65 -0.01
N VAL A 118 -3.36 5.56 0.13
CA VAL A 118 -3.14 6.89 0.71
C VAL A 118 -2.63 6.81 2.15
N GLU A 119 -3.22 5.93 2.98
CA GLU A 119 -2.80 5.74 4.36
C GLU A 119 -1.35 5.27 4.48
N SER A 120 -0.91 4.43 3.54
CA SER A 120 0.47 3.95 3.55
C SER A 120 1.51 5.00 3.16
N LEU A 121 1.10 6.04 2.44
CA LEU A 121 1.94 7.18 2.06
C LEU A 121 2.00 8.26 3.15
N LYS A 122 1.11 8.18 4.16
CA LYS A 122 1.21 9.08 5.31
C LYS A 122 2.55 8.85 6.02
N PRO A 123 3.30 9.92 6.32
CA PRO A 123 4.50 9.79 7.14
C PRO A 123 4.10 9.14 8.46
N ILE A 124 4.77 8.03 8.79
CA ILE A 124 4.58 7.38 10.09
C ILE A 124 5.13 8.37 11.12
N GLU A 125 4.26 9.14 11.75
CA GLU A 125 4.63 9.89 12.95
C GLU A 125 5.12 8.87 13.98
N SER A 126 6.43 8.70 14.01
CA SER A 126 7.04 7.82 15.01
C SER A 126 6.77 8.44 16.36
N ASP A 127 5.92 7.82 17.17
CA ASP A 127 5.70 8.21 18.56
C ASP A 127 7.07 8.41 19.22
N PRO A 128 7.42 9.67 19.62
CA PRO A 128 8.76 9.98 20.14
C PRO A 128 9.07 9.17 21.40
N LYS A 129 8.05 8.71 22.13
CA LYS A 129 8.21 7.80 23.29
C LYS A 129 8.62 6.41 22.83
N LYS A 130 8.03 5.90 21.73
CA LYS A 130 8.37 4.59 21.15
C LYS A 130 9.79 4.60 20.56
N ALA A 131 10.17 5.67 19.86
CA ALA A 131 11.52 5.86 19.31
C ALA A 131 12.58 5.89 20.45
N LYS A 132 12.37 6.69 21.50
CA LYS A 132 13.25 6.72 22.67
C LYS A 132 13.36 5.37 23.39
N ARG A 133 12.24 4.63 23.52
CA ARG A 133 12.23 3.29 24.13
C ARG A 133 13.03 2.29 23.28
N MET A 134 12.89 2.30 21.95
CA MET A 134 13.66 1.46 21.05
C MET A 134 15.15 1.78 21.07
N GLU A 135 15.50 3.08 21.10
CA GLU A 135 16.91 3.49 21.19
C GLU A 135 17.54 3.05 22.53
N LYS A 136 16.84 3.21 23.64
CA LYS A 136 17.27 2.73 24.96
C LYS A 136 17.45 1.21 24.96
N ALA A 137 16.52 0.46 24.35
CA ALA A 137 16.63 -0.99 24.24
C ALA A 137 17.83 -1.41 23.38
N LYS A 138 18.09 -0.73 22.25
CA LYS A 138 19.28 -0.99 21.40
C LYS A 138 20.59 -0.69 22.15
N LYS A 139 20.67 0.41 22.90
CA LYS A 139 21.85 0.73 23.73
C LYS A 139 22.09 -0.32 24.81
N ALA A 140 21.03 -0.75 25.52
CA ALA A 140 21.12 -1.80 26.53
C ALA A 140 21.54 -3.16 25.95
N ALA A 141 21.02 -3.54 24.80
CA ALA A 141 21.41 -4.78 24.10
C ALA A 141 22.88 -4.75 23.65
N LYS A 142 23.36 -3.60 23.13
CA LYS A 142 24.76 -3.40 22.77
C LYS A 142 25.69 -3.51 23.98
N ALA A 143 25.32 -2.89 25.12
CA ALA A 143 26.09 -2.95 26.36
C ALA A 143 26.20 -4.40 26.88
N ARG A 144 25.08 -5.14 26.94
CA ARG A 144 25.07 -6.56 27.34
C ARG A 144 25.96 -7.43 26.45
N ARG A 145 25.93 -7.17 25.12
CA ARG A 145 26.78 -7.91 24.17
C ARG A 145 28.26 -7.64 24.40
N LEU A 146 28.66 -6.41 24.69
CA LEU A 146 30.03 -6.01 24.99
C LEU A 146 30.51 -6.65 26.31
N GLU A 147 29.68 -6.58 27.34
CA GLU A 147 29.97 -7.20 28.65
C GLU A 147 30.17 -8.73 28.53
N SER A 148 29.26 -9.39 27.80
CA SER A 148 29.40 -10.84 27.52
C SER A 148 30.70 -11.17 26.79
N LYS A 149 31.07 -10.35 25.76
CA LYS A 149 32.37 -10.52 25.08
C LYS A 149 33.56 -10.33 26.01
N LYS A 150 33.54 -9.31 26.87
CA LYS A 150 34.59 -9.05 27.85
C LYS A 150 34.74 -10.24 28.82
N ARG A 151 33.62 -10.71 29.40
CA ARG A 151 33.59 -11.87 30.28
C ARG A 151 34.11 -13.15 29.62
N GLN A 152 33.80 -13.37 28.33
CA GLN A 152 34.37 -14.51 27.59
C GLN A 152 35.86 -14.34 27.32
N GLY A 153 36.33 -13.12 27.04
CA GLY A 153 37.76 -12.81 26.90
C GLY A 153 38.54 -13.06 28.19
N ASP A 154 38.02 -12.63 29.32
CA ASP A 154 38.64 -12.83 30.62
C ASP A 154 38.70 -14.30 31.02
N LYS A 155 37.64 -15.08 30.73
CA LYS A 155 37.66 -16.55 30.90
C LYS A 155 38.73 -17.22 30.05
N LYS A 156 38.95 -16.78 28.80
CA LYS A 156 40.02 -17.29 27.93
C LYS A 156 41.41 -16.95 28.48
N LYS A 157 41.61 -15.73 28.99
CA LYS A 157 42.87 -15.32 29.62
C LYS A 157 43.19 -16.18 30.84
N MET A 158 42.19 -16.42 31.73
CA MET A 158 42.36 -17.24 32.93
C MET A 158 42.71 -18.70 32.62
N ARG A 159 42.16 -19.26 31.53
CA ARG A 159 42.56 -20.64 31.10
C ARG A 159 44.01 -20.71 30.65
N ARG A 160 44.48 -19.73 29.86
CA ARG A 160 45.85 -19.63 29.38
C ARG A 160 46.87 -19.49 30.54
N LEU A 161 46.48 -18.87 31.66
CA LEU A 161 47.34 -18.73 32.86
C LEU A 161 47.37 -19.99 33.72
N LYS A 162 46.46 -20.96 33.51
CA LYS A 162 46.35 -22.19 34.27
C LYS A 162 47.12 -23.35 33.61
N ASP A 163 47.51 -23.19 32.35
CA ASP A 163 48.25 -24.20 31.56
C ASP A 163 49.77 -23.98 31.61
N TRP A 164 50.27 -23.24 32.65
CA TRP A 164 51.71 -23.07 32.96
C TRP A 164 52.03 -23.66 34.32
#